data_9a4f2f5e99c5c381ddd5c371cce2fbbe
#
_entry.id   9a4f2f5e99c5c381ddd5c371cce2fbbe
#
_cell.length_a   1.000
_cell.length_b   1.000
_cell.length_c   1.000
_cell.angle_alpha   90.00
_cell.angle_beta   90.00
_cell.angle_gamma   90.00
#
_symmetry.space_group_name_H-M   'P 1'
#
loop_
_entity.id
_entity.type
_entity.pdbx_description
1 polymer ?
#
loop_
_entity_poly.entity_id
_entity_poly.type
_entity_poly.pdbx_seq_one_letter_code
_entity_poly.pdbx_strand_id
1 'polypeptide(L)'
;MLKILGLGNSFSWDATTYLDRVAGDLYVRNLHIGGCSLESHVDKIRNKKAWYEYQAQGVKIGEATVSANDIIASEDWDYITVQQVSHHSGMYETYEPHLTEVLEFIRKTCPGAKIIWHQTWSYATDSTHGGFANYNNDQEFMWSKIEECSHRAVKEHNLDGILEVGKAIQTLRRTREPDGTDFCRDGFHLSYDYGRYAAAYVWAKFFSKDITDFVPAGADPARIAEIRRVIDELQ
;
A
#
# COMPACT_ATOMS: atom_id res chain seq x y z
N MET A 1 9.68 12.65 14.47
CA MET A 1 9.32 12.26 13.09
C MET A 1 9.21 10.74 13.10
N LEU A 2 8.03 10.19 12.77
CA LEU A 2 7.83 8.75 12.72
C LEU A 2 8.53 8.14 11.51
N LYS A 3 9.26 7.03 11.74
CA LYS A 3 9.98 6.29 10.71
C LYS A 3 9.14 5.12 10.22
N ILE A 4 8.77 5.15 8.96
CA ILE A 4 7.89 4.15 8.34
C ILE A 4 8.61 3.50 7.16
N LEU A 5 8.65 2.17 7.13
CA LEU A 5 9.16 1.38 6.02
C LEU A 5 8.04 0.59 5.36
N GLY A 6 7.81 0.80 4.06
CA GLY A 6 6.98 -0.08 3.25
C GLY A 6 7.80 -1.26 2.73
N LEU A 7 7.35 -2.49 2.97
CA LEU A 7 7.84 -3.69 2.29
C LEU A 7 6.78 -4.11 1.27
N GLY A 8 6.98 -3.76 -0.02
CA GLY A 8 5.89 -3.93 -0.98
C GLY A 8 6.31 -3.91 -2.45
N ASN A 9 5.40 -3.44 -3.27
CA ASN A 9 5.49 -3.43 -4.73
C ASN A 9 4.96 -2.11 -5.29
N SER A 10 4.50 -2.09 -6.55
CA SER A 10 3.99 -0.87 -7.19
C SER A 10 2.79 -0.24 -6.45
N PHE A 11 2.03 -1.01 -5.67
CA PHE A 11 0.91 -0.48 -4.89
C PHE A 11 1.42 0.33 -3.68
N SER A 12 2.42 -0.13 -2.95
CA SER A 12 3.06 0.69 -1.91
C SER A 12 3.78 1.92 -2.51
N TRP A 13 4.37 1.77 -3.71
CA TRP A 13 4.95 2.90 -4.42
C TRP A 13 3.90 3.97 -4.71
N ASP A 14 2.76 3.60 -5.29
CA ASP A 14 1.68 4.56 -5.56
C ASP A 14 1.19 5.23 -4.27
N ALA A 15 1.00 4.47 -3.19
CA ALA A 15 0.50 5.00 -1.92
C ALA A 15 1.48 5.95 -1.22
N THR A 16 2.80 5.74 -1.36
CA THR A 16 3.81 6.53 -0.64
C THR A 16 4.36 7.71 -1.45
N THR A 17 4.03 7.81 -2.75
CA THR A 17 4.60 8.84 -3.63
C THR A 17 4.35 10.28 -3.15
N TYR A 18 3.19 10.57 -2.57
CA TYR A 18 2.85 11.90 -2.08
C TYR A 18 2.82 12.01 -0.55
N LEU A 19 3.16 10.94 0.16
CA LEU A 19 2.89 10.85 1.59
C LEU A 19 3.64 11.92 2.40
N ASP A 20 4.89 12.18 2.12
CA ASP A 20 5.68 13.23 2.79
C ASP A 20 5.28 14.66 2.39
N ARG A 21 4.52 14.83 1.30
CA ARG A 21 3.93 16.10 0.90
C ARG A 21 2.57 16.32 1.55
N VAL A 22 1.83 15.23 1.82
CA VAL A 22 0.54 15.26 2.51
C VAL A 22 0.73 15.36 4.02
N ALA A 23 1.83 14.80 4.55
CA ALA A 23 2.13 14.80 5.99
C ALA A 23 3.59 15.21 6.24
N GLY A 24 3.80 16.38 6.89
CA GLY A 24 5.12 16.99 7.07
C GLY A 24 6.00 16.36 8.17
N ASP A 25 5.42 15.48 9.01
CA ASP A 25 6.08 14.91 10.20
C ASP A 25 6.51 13.45 10.04
N LEU A 26 6.47 12.90 8.82
CA LEU A 26 6.79 11.49 8.52
C LEU A 26 8.14 11.33 7.81
N TYR A 27 8.90 10.30 8.21
CA TYR A 27 10.05 9.79 7.47
C TYR A 27 9.66 8.46 6.82
N VAL A 28 9.38 8.48 5.53
CA VAL A 28 8.85 7.32 4.80
C VAL A 28 9.88 6.78 3.83
N ARG A 29 10.06 5.47 3.87
CA ARG A 29 10.87 4.72 2.90
C ARG A 29 10.08 3.55 2.36
N ASN A 30 10.39 3.12 1.16
CA ASN A 30 9.73 1.98 0.52
C ASN A 30 10.76 1.03 -0.10
N LEU A 31 10.65 -0.25 0.19
CA LEU A 31 11.36 -1.34 -0.46
C LEU A 31 10.48 -1.87 -1.58
N HIS A 32 10.82 -1.52 -2.80
CA HIS A 32 10.01 -1.78 -3.99
C HIS A 32 10.61 -2.86 -4.90
N ILE A 33 9.78 -3.83 -5.25
CA ILE A 33 9.96 -4.71 -6.42
C ILE A 33 8.62 -4.79 -7.14
N GLY A 34 8.58 -4.46 -8.42
CA GLY A 34 7.33 -4.55 -9.21
C GLY A 34 6.73 -5.95 -9.17
N GLY A 35 5.43 -6.06 -8.86
CA GLY A 35 4.71 -7.33 -8.79
C GLY A 35 5.18 -8.31 -7.71
N CYS A 36 5.89 -7.84 -6.69
CA CYS A 36 6.40 -8.71 -5.61
C CYS A 36 5.26 -9.26 -4.74
N SER A 37 5.15 -10.59 -4.68
CA SER A 37 4.27 -11.33 -3.78
C SER A 37 4.93 -11.61 -2.43
N LEU A 38 4.15 -12.03 -1.42
CA LEU A 38 4.68 -12.51 -0.14
C LEU A 38 5.71 -13.64 -0.33
N GLU A 39 5.41 -14.63 -1.20
CA GLU A 39 6.36 -15.69 -1.56
C GLU A 39 7.68 -15.11 -2.11
N SER A 40 7.58 -14.13 -3.00
CA SER A 40 8.75 -13.47 -3.57
C SER A 40 9.56 -12.72 -2.51
N HIS A 41 8.90 -12.02 -1.57
CA HIS A 41 9.57 -11.40 -0.43
C HIS A 41 10.35 -12.43 0.41
N VAL A 42 9.72 -13.59 0.72
CA VAL A 42 10.37 -14.69 1.45
C VAL A 42 11.63 -15.19 0.73
N ASP A 43 11.54 -15.44 -0.59
CA ASP A 43 12.73 -15.84 -1.38
C ASP A 43 13.87 -14.83 -1.28
N LYS A 44 13.55 -13.52 -1.39
CA LYS A 44 14.57 -12.46 -1.32
C LYS A 44 15.17 -12.34 0.09
N ILE A 45 14.36 -12.47 1.13
CA ILE A 45 14.81 -12.43 2.54
C ILE A 45 15.69 -13.62 2.87
N ARG A 46 15.24 -14.85 2.56
CA ARG A 46 16.01 -16.09 2.82
C ARG A 46 17.37 -16.09 2.14
N ASN A 47 17.43 -15.61 0.92
CA ASN A 47 18.64 -15.59 0.09
C ASN A 47 19.42 -14.28 0.19
N LYS A 48 19.02 -13.34 1.04
CA LYS A 48 19.63 -12.01 1.23
C LYS A 48 19.87 -11.27 -0.08
N LYS A 49 18.92 -11.35 -0.99
CA LYS A 49 19.04 -10.78 -2.34
C LYS A 49 18.87 -9.27 -2.34
N ALA A 50 19.85 -8.56 -2.91
CA ALA A 50 19.77 -7.11 -3.14
C ALA A 50 18.97 -6.81 -4.42
N TRP A 51 17.64 -6.92 -4.36
CA TRP A 51 16.73 -6.76 -5.50
C TRP A 51 15.72 -5.62 -5.35
N TYR A 52 15.66 -5.00 -4.17
CA TYR A 52 14.73 -3.93 -3.92
C TYR A 52 15.27 -2.58 -4.40
N GLU A 53 14.45 -1.82 -5.10
CA GLU A 53 14.66 -0.39 -5.17
C GLU A 53 14.34 0.22 -3.81
N TYR A 54 15.28 0.98 -3.25
CA TYR A 54 15.06 1.76 -2.04
C TYR A 54 14.54 3.13 -2.45
N GLN A 55 13.35 3.48 -1.97
CA GLN A 55 12.64 4.66 -2.46
C GLN A 55 12.29 5.64 -1.33
N ALA A 56 12.28 6.93 -1.67
CA ALA A 56 11.62 7.99 -0.92
C ALA A 56 10.78 8.81 -1.91
N GLN A 57 9.57 9.22 -1.52
CA GLN A 57 8.71 10.08 -2.34
C GLN A 57 8.42 9.50 -3.74
N GLY A 58 8.33 8.18 -3.83
CA GLY A 58 8.16 7.51 -5.11
C GLY A 58 9.37 7.54 -6.04
N VAL A 59 10.54 8.00 -5.56
CA VAL A 59 11.79 8.08 -6.32
C VAL A 59 12.83 7.14 -5.73
N LYS A 60 13.52 6.38 -6.59
CA LYS A 60 14.63 5.53 -6.18
C LYS A 60 15.77 6.36 -5.60
N ILE A 61 16.28 5.94 -4.44
CA ILE A 61 17.45 6.52 -3.78
C ILE A 61 18.68 5.69 -4.14
N GLY A 62 19.70 6.35 -4.67
CA GLY A 62 20.94 5.69 -5.10
C GLY A 62 20.77 4.86 -6.39
N GLU A 63 21.87 4.34 -6.92
CA GLU A 63 21.89 3.57 -8.16
C GLU A 63 21.67 2.07 -7.94
N ALA A 64 22.24 1.53 -6.87
CA ALA A 64 22.18 0.11 -6.56
C ALA A 64 20.82 -0.31 -5.98
N THR A 65 20.48 -1.57 -6.15
CA THR A 65 19.41 -2.22 -5.38
C THR A 65 19.94 -2.66 -4.01
N VAL A 66 19.00 -2.83 -3.07
CA VAL A 66 19.32 -3.17 -1.68
C VAL A 66 18.65 -4.48 -1.26
N SER A 67 19.08 -5.08 -0.15
CA SER A 67 18.39 -6.20 0.46
C SER A 67 17.42 -5.73 1.55
N ALA A 68 16.29 -6.42 1.70
CA ALA A 68 15.37 -6.16 2.81
C ALA A 68 16.04 -6.42 4.17
N ASN A 69 16.95 -7.41 4.22
CA ASN A 69 17.69 -7.74 5.44
C ASN A 69 18.50 -6.55 5.96
N ASP A 70 19.22 -5.86 5.08
CA ASP A 70 20.05 -4.73 5.46
C ASP A 70 19.23 -3.51 5.83
N ILE A 71 18.19 -3.19 5.05
CA ILE A 71 17.37 -1.99 5.28
C ILE A 71 16.51 -2.11 6.52
N ILE A 72 15.88 -3.28 6.76
CA ILE A 72 15.07 -3.48 7.97
C ILE A 72 15.96 -3.41 9.22
N ALA A 73 17.23 -3.85 9.15
CA ALA A 73 18.17 -3.79 10.25
C ALA A 73 18.89 -2.43 10.40
N SER A 74 18.77 -1.52 9.43
CA SER A 74 19.58 -0.28 9.41
C SER A 74 19.03 0.85 10.29
N GLU A 75 17.77 0.77 10.69
CA GLU A 75 17.07 1.83 11.41
C GLU A 75 16.15 1.25 12.48
N ASP A 76 15.91 2.01 13.54
CA ASP A 76 14.82 1.74 14.48
C ASP A 76 13.51 2.25 13.86
N TRP A 77 12.88 1.40 13.05
CA TRP A 77 11.59 1.71 12.43
C TRP A 77 10.47 1.73 13.47
N ASP A 78 9.65 2.79 13.47
CA ASP A 78 8.44 2.83 14.29
C ASP A 78 7.35 1.91 13.71
N TYR A 79 7.26 1.86 12.38
CA TYR A 79 6.27 1.05 11.65
C TYR A 79 6.89 0.39 10.42
N ILE A 80 6.50 -0.85 10.18
CA ILE A 80 6.78 -1.56 8.92
C ILE A 80 5.44 -2.00 8.32
N THR A 81 5.16 -1.60 7.08
CA THR A 81 3.96 -2.05 6.39
C THR A 81 4.25 -3.24 5.50
N VAL A 82 3.31 -4.19 5.46
CA VAL A 82 3.36 -5.38 4.61
C VAL A 82 2.07 -5.52 3.82
N GLN A 83 2.14 -6.13 2.65
CA GLN A 83 1.00 -6.33 1.75
C GLN A 83 1.16 -7.58 0.92
N GLN A 84 0.08 -8.08 0.32
CA GLN A 84 0.14 -9.07 -0.75
C GLN A 84 0.19 -8.37 -2.12
N VAL A 85 0.67 -9.06 -3.15
CA VAL A 85 0.58 -8.58 -4.54
C VAL A 85 -0.89 -8.51 -4.99
N SER A 86 -1.22 -7.50 -5.77
CA SER A 86 -2.61 -7.14 -6.08
C SER A 86 -3.48 -8.29 -6.60
N HIS A 87 -2.96 -9.09 -7.52
CA HIS A 87 -3.71 -10.22 -8.09
C HIS A 87 -3.89 -11.42 -7.15
N HIS A 88 -3.20 -11.45 -6.02
CA HIS A 88 -3.36 -12.44 -4.96
C HIS A 88 -3.98 -11.87 -3.68
N SER A 89 -4.26 -10.57 -3.63
CA SER A 89 -4.70 -9.90 -2.39
C SER A 89 -6.03 -10.41 -1.85
N GLY A 90 -6.90 -10.97 -2.69
CA GLY A 90 -8.15 -11.62 -2.30
C GLY A 90 -8.09 -13.15 -2.28
N MET A 91 -6.89 -13.74 -2.30
CA MET A 91 -6.66 -15.19 -2.35
C MET A 91 -5.87 -15.64 -1.12
N TYR A 92 -6.57 -15.88 0.00
CA TYR A 92 -5.90 -16.12 1.30
C TYR A 92 -4.99 -17.35 1.29
N GLU A 93 -5.26 -18.35 0.46
CA GLU A 93 -4.40 -19.51 0.26
C GLU A 93 -2.97 -19.17 -0.24
N THR A 94 -2.76 -17.96 -0.76
CA THR A 94 -1.45 -17.48 -1.20
C THR A 94 -0.67 -16.73 -0.11
N TYR A 95 -1.28 -16.56 1.06
CA TYR A 95 -0.65 -15.83 2.17
C TYR A 95 0.29 -16.74 2.97
N GLU A 96 -0.13 -17.95 3.26
CA GLU A 96 0.64 -18.88 4.06
C GLU A 96 1.44 -19.90 3.22
N PRO A 97 2.64 -20.24 3.66
CA PRO A 97 3.31 -19.87 4.92
C PRO A 97 4.08 -18.52 4.85
N HIS A 98 3.97 -17.81 3.73
CA HIS A 98 4.85 -16.70 3.39
C HIS A 98 4.64 -15.48 4.28
N LEU A 99 3.39 -15.16 4.65
CA LEU A 99 3.11 -14.05 5.55
C LEU A 99 3.73 -14.31 6.93
N THR A 100 3.51 -15.51 7.48
CA THR A 100 4.14 -15.90 8.76
C THR A 100 5.64 -15.68 8.74
N GLU A 101 6.33 -16.13 7.69
CA GLU A 101 7.78 -16.01 7.60
C GLU A 101 8.27 -14.55 7.47
N VAL A 102 7.58 -13.74 6.69
CA VAL A 102 7.91 -12.30 6.59
C VAL A 102 7.75 -11.61 7.94
N LEU A 103 6.66 -11.90 8.65
CA LEU A 103 6.38 -11.32 9.96
C LEU A 103 7.38 -11.76 11.04
N GLU A 104 7.75 -13.04 11.06
CA GLU A 104 8.78 -13.55 11.98
C GLU A 104 10.14 -12.89 11.71
N PHE A 105 10.50 -12.72 10.43
CA PHE A 105 11.72 -12.04 10.05
C PHE A 105 11.71 -10.58 10.54
N ILE A 106 10.63 -9.83 10.32
CA ILE A 106 10.52 -8.43 10.76
C ILE A 106 10.61 -8.35 12.28
N ARG A 107 9.80 -9.15 13.00
CA ARG A 107 9.79 -9.16 14.49
C ARG A 107 11.15 -9.51 15.09
N LYS A 108 11.91 -10.38 14.44
CA LYS A 108 13.26 -10.73 14.86
C LYS A 108 14.28 -9.63 14.58
N THR A 109 14.16 -8.95 13.42
CA THR A 109 15.18 -8.01 12.95
C THR A 109 14.96 -6.61 13.51
N CYS A 110 13.70 -6.19 13.65
CA CYS A 110 13.29 -4.87 14.17
C CYS A 110 12.17 -5.05 15.21
N PRO A 111 12.46 -5.57 16.42
CA PRO A 111 11.44 -5.98 17.41
C PRO A 111 10.64 -4.81 17.98
N GLY A 112 11.10 -3.57 17.82
CA GLY A 112 10.39 -2.36 18.25
C GLY A 112 9.36 -1.87 17.25
N ALA A 113 9.42 -2.32 16.00
CA ALA A 113 8.51 -1.86 14.95
C ALA A 113 7.11 -2.47 15.11
N LYS A 114 6.09 -1.64 15.00
CA LYS A 114 4.71 -2.09 14.79
C LYS A 114 4.51 -2.52 13.35
N ILE A 115 3.76 -3.59 13.13
CA ILE A 115 3.53 -4.13 11.78
C ILE A 115 2.10 -3.83 11.35
N ILE A 116 1.96 -3.10 10.25
CA ILE A 116 0.69 -2.64 9.71
C ILE A 116 0.42 -3.32 8.37
N TRP A 117 -0.78 -3.86 8.19
CA TRP A 117 -1.23 -4.39 6.92
C TRP A 117 -1.62 -3.25 5.98
N HIS A 118 -1.01 -3.18 4.81
CA HIS A 118 -1.45 -2.29 3.73
C HIS A 118 -2.48 -3.00 2.87
N GLN A 119 -3.74 -2.68 3.08
CA GLN A 119 -4.85 -3.19 2.26
C GLN A 119 -4.78 -2.56 0.87
N THR A 120 -4.60 -3.39 -0.13
CA THR A 120 -4.60 -2.97 -1.54
C THR A 120 -6.03 -2.73 -2.04
N TRP A 121 -6.17 -2.21 -3.24
CA TRP A 121 -7.46 -1.92 -3.88
C TRP A 121 -7.75 -2.90 -5.01
N SER A 122 -9.04 -3.04 -5.36
CA SER A 122 -9.48 -3.81 -6.51
C SER A 122 -9.10 -3.11 -7.83
N TYR A 123 -9.05 -3.88 -8.90
CA TYR A 123 -8.81 -3.34 -10.23
C TYR A 123 -10.01 -2.52 -10.73
N ALA A 124 -9.79 -1.67 -11.72
CA ALA A 124 -10.85 -0.97 -12.41
C ALA A 124 -11.71 -1.96 -13.22
N THR A 125 -12.97 -1.60 -13.50
CA THR A 125 -13.92 -2.48 -14.22
C THR A 125 -13.48 -2.81 -15.64
N ASP A 126 -12.65 -1.96 -16.25
CA ASP A 126 -12.08 -2.11 -17.58
C ASP A 126 -10.65 -2.67 -17.59
N SER A 127 -10.17 -3.15 -16.43
CA SER A 127 -8.80 -3.65 -16.31
C SER A 127 -8.54 -4.85 -17.22
N THR A 128 -7.43 -4.78 -17.94
CA THR A 128 -6.92 -5.89 -18.78
C THR A 128 -5.83 -6.71 -18.09
N HIS A 129 -5.58 -6.48 -16.80
CA HIS A 129 -4.59 -7.23 -16.05
C HIS A 129 -4.98 -8.70 -15.94
N GLY A 130 -4.10 -9.63 -16.36
CA GLY A 130 -4.40 -11.07 -16.39
C GLY A 130 -4.87 -11.67 -15.05
N GLY A 131 -4.39 -11.13 -13.93
CA GLY A 131 -4.82 -11.54 -12.59
C GLY A 131 -6.26 -11.14 -12.23
N PHE A 132 -6.93 -10.30 -13.04
CA PHE A 132 -8.33 -9.95 -12.80
C PHE A 132 -9.27 -11.15 -13.02
N ALA A 133 -8.86 -12.07 -13.88
CA ALA A 133 -9.59 -13.33 -14.12
C ALA A 133 -9.74 -14.20 -12.84
N ASN A 134 -8.83 -14.06 -11.87
CA ASN A 134 -8.97 -14.74 -10.55
C ASN A 134 -10.24 -14.31 -9.80
N TYR A 135 -10.82 -13.19 -10.19
CA TYR A 135 -12.00 -12.56 -9.59
C TYR A 135 -13.15 -12.42 -10.60
N ASN A 136 -13.19 -13.30 -11.61
CA ASN A 136 -14.21 -13.28 -12.67
C ASN A 136 -14.27 -11.96 -13.46
N ASN A 137 -13.19 -11.16 -13.45
CA ASN A 137 -13.15 -9.79 -13.96
C ASN A 137 -14.25 -8.90 -13.36
N ASP A 138 -14.55 -9.09 -12.09
CA ASP A 138 -15.56 -8.36 -11.33
C ASP A 138 -14.89 -7.55 -10.21
N GLN A 139 -14.99 -6.22 -10.29
CA GLN A 139 -14.37 -5.28 -9.36
C GLN A 139 -14.91 -5.43 -7.93
N GLU A 140 -16.24 -5.57 -7.79
CA GLU A 140 -16.87 -5.68 -6.48
C GLU A 140 -16.57 -7.03 -5.84
N PHE A 141 -16.55 -8.10 -6.63
CA PHE A 141 -16.12 -9.41 -6.15
C PHE A 141 -14.66 -9.40 -5.71
N MET A 142 -13.76 -8.82 -6.52
CA MET A 142 -12.35 -8.65 -6.15
C MET A 142 -12.23 -7.85 -4.85
N TRP A 143 -12.95 -6.73 -4.73
CA TRP A 143 -12.94 -5.92 -3.52
C TRP A 143 -13.39 -6.72 -2.29
N SER A 144 -14.52 -7.42 -2.37
CA SER A 144 -15.04 -8.21 -1.25
C SER A 144 -14.03 -9.23 -0.74
N LYS A 145 -13.26 -9.85 -1.65
CA LYS A 145 -12.21 -10.81 -1.30
C LYS A 145 -10.97 -10.15 -0.70
N ILE A 146 -10.56 -8.98 -1.20
CA ILE A 146 -9.45 -8.21 -0.62
C ILE A 146 -9.80 -7.78 0.81
N GLU A 147 -11.01 -7.28 1.03
CA GLU A 147 -11.49 -6.87 2.35
C GLU A 147 -11.46 -8.04 3.35
N GLU A 148 -12.06 -9.19 2.97
CA GLU A 148 -12.06 -10.41 3.75
C GLU A 148 -10.65 -10.87 4.12
N CYS A 149 -9.75 -11.00 3.13
CA CYS A 149 -8.38 -11.49 3.33
C CYS A 149 -7.54 -10.53 4.18
N SER A 150 -7.72 -9.22 3.99
CA SER A 150 -6.99 -8.20 4.76
C SER A 150 -7.34 -8.24 6.25
N HIS A 151 -8.62 -8.27 6.58
CA HIS A 151 -9.06 -8.35 7.98
C HIS A 151 -8.68 -9.68 8.63
N ARG A 152 -8.73 -10.77 7.86
CA ARG A 152 -8.28 -12.08 8.31
C ARG A 152 -6.78 -12.08 8.62
N ALA A 153 -5.94 -11.52 7.75
CA ALA A 153 -4.50 -11.41 7.97
C ALA A 153 -4.18 -10.63 9.26
N VAL A 154 -4.82 -9.46 9.45
CA VAL A 154 -4.63 -8.65 10.67
C VAL A 154 -5.01 -9.44 11.92
N LYS A 155 -6.15 -10.11 11.92
CA LYS A 155 -6.67 -10.87 13.07
C LYS A 155 -5.82 -12.10 13.39
N GLU A 156 -5.51 -12.94 12.39
CA GLU A 156 -4.82 -14.22 12.62
C GLU A 156 -3.35 -14.01 13.01
N HIS A 157 -2.70 -12.94 12.54
CA HIS A 157 -1.31 -12.63 12.85
C HIS A 157 -1.11 -11.58 13.95
N ASN A 158 -2.19 -11.09 14.57
CA ASN A 158 -2.16 -10.04 15.60
C ASN A 158 -1.33 -8.83 15.13
N LEU A 159 -1.62 -8.31 13.92
CA LEU A 159 -0.97 -7.11 13.42
C LEU A 159 -1.46 -5.87 14.15
N ASP A 160 -0.63 -4.84 14.19
CA ASP A 160 -0.89 -3.62 14.97
C ASP A 160 -1.92 -2.68 14.31
N GLY A 161 -2.35 -2.96 13.09
CA GLY A 161 -3.37 -2.19 12.39
C GLY A 161 -3.46 -2.51 10.90
N ILE A 162 -4.36 -1.78 10.24
CA ILE A 162 -4.63 -1.88 8.81
C ILE A 162 -4.73 -0.47 8.20
N LEU A 163 -4.06 -0.26 7.08
CA LEU A 163 -4.23 0.91 6.22
C LEU A 163 -5.31 0.59 5.19
N GLU A 164 -6.51 1.06 5.40
CA GLU A 164 -7.70 0.74 4.61
C GLU A 164 -7.75 1.53 3.27
N VAL A 165 -6.63 1.51 2.51
CA VAL A 165 -6.55 2.21 1.21
C VAL A 165 -7.57 1.65 0.23
N GLY A 166 -7.70 0.33 0.17
CA GLY A 166 -8.69 -0.32 -0.71
C GLY A 166 -10.12 0.10 -0.41
N LYS A 167 -10.49 0.14 0.87
CA LYS A 167 -11.81 0.64 1.32
C LYS A 167 -12.06 2.09 0.90
N ALA A 168 -11.04 2.94 1.07
CA ALA A 168 -11.15 4.34 0.67
C ALA A 168 -11.37 4.49 -0.84
N ILE A 169 -10.55 3.81 -1.66
CA ILE A 169 -10.69 3.83 -3.13
C ILE A 169 -12.06 3.28 -3.55
N GLN A 170 -12.52 2.17 -2.97
CA GLN A 170 -13.82 1.58 -3.34
C GLN A 170 -14.99 2.47 -2.91
N THR A 171 -14.90 3.12 -1.75
CA THR A 171 -15.93 4.09 -1.32
C THR A 171 -15.97 5.31 -2.24
N LEU A 172 -14.81 5.85 -2.59
CA LEU A 172 -14.71 6.97 -3.53
C LEU A 172 -15.31 6.64 -4.90
N ARG A 173 -15.11 5.42 -5.41
CA ARG A 173 -15.73 4.95 -6.66
C ARG A 173 -17.25 4.92 -6.58
N ARG A 174 -17.81 4.44 -5.46
CA ARG A 174 -19.26 4.31 -5.24
C ARG A 174 -19.97 5.62 -4.96
N THR A 175 -19.27 6.60 -4.38
CA THR A 175 -19.87 7.90 -4.03
C THR A 175 -19.94 8.88 -5.18
N ARG A 176 -19.30 8.57 -6.31
CA ARG A 176 -19.30 9.44 -7.48
C ARG A 176 -20.36 9.01 -8.48
N GLU A 177 -21.05 10.02 -9.02
CA GLU A 177 -21.80 9.87 -10.26
C GLU A 177 -20.85 9.30 -11.33
N PRO A 178 -21.34 8.52 -12.29
CA PRO A 178 -20.52 7.87 -13.29
C PRO A 178 -19.91 8.91 -14.26
N ASP A 179 -18.93 9.69 -13.78
CA ASP A 179 -18.10 10.59 -14.58
C ASP A 179 -16.98 9.85 -15.33
N GLY A 180 -16.95 8.51 -15.21
CA GLY A 180 -16.00 7.64 -15.90
C GLY A 180 -14.60 7.61 -15.31
N THR A 181 -14.34 8.31 -14.18
CA THR A 181 -13.02 8.26 -13.56
C THR A 181 -12.94 7.18 -12.48
N ASP A 182 -12.42 6.04 -12.86
CA ASP A 182 -11.81 5.11 -11.92
C ASP A 182 -10.49 5.74 -11.45
N PHE A 183 -10.17 5.61 -10.16
CA PHE A 183 -8.95 6.16 -9.56
C PHE A 183 -7.65 5.46 -10.04
N CYS A 184 -7.71 4.69 -11.12
CA CYS A 184 -6.60 3.99 -11.74
C CYS A 184 -6.24 4.59 -13.11
N ARG A 185 -4.93 4.60 -13.46
CA ARG A 185 -4.41 5.12 -14.74
C ARG A 185 -4.32 4.08 -15.86
N ASP A 186 -4.21 2.80 -15.48
CA ASP A 186 -3.99 1.67 -16.40
C ASP A 186 -4.82 0.43 -16.01
N GLY A 187 -5.92 0.67 -15.33
CA GLY A 187 -6.83 -0.37 -14.84
C GLY A 187 -6.47 -0.96 -13.49
N PHE A 188 -5.29 -0.66 -12.90
CA PHE A 188 -4.88 -1.22 -11.59
C PHE A 188 -3.91 -0.34 -10.79
N HIS A 189 -3.03 0.44 -11.39
CA HIS A 189 -2.22 1.42 -10.67
C HIS A 189 -2.98 2.73 -10.47
N LEU A 190 -2.80 3.38 -9.32
CA LEU A 190 -3.51 4.62 -9.00
C LEU A 190 -3.14 5.77 -9.96
N SER A 191 -4.13 6.60 -10.30
CA SER A 191 -3.94 7.80 -11.07
C SER A 191 -3.00 8.78 -10.36
N TYR A 192 -2.26 9.57 -11.15
CA TYR A 192 -1.24 10.47 -10.61
C TYR A 192 -1.82 11.64 -9.81
N ASP A 193 -3.03 12.05 -10.15
CA ASP A 193 -3.73 13.20 -9.56
C ASP A 193 -4.50 12.83 -8.29
N TYR A 194 -5.54 11.99 -8.42
CA TYR A 194 -6.49 11.73 -7.34
C TYR A 194 -6.24 10.40 -6.62
N GLY A 195 -5.88 9.34 -7.36
CA GLY A 195 -5.70 8.02 -6.77
C GLY A 195 -4.52 7.96 -5.81
N ARG A 196 -3.34 8.43 -6.22
CA ARG A 196 -2.15 8.52 -5.35
C ARG A 196 -2.37 9.44 -4.16
N TYR A 197 -3.10 10.54 -4.39
CA TYR A 197 -3.46 11.45 -3.30
C TYR A 197 -4.35 10.77 -2.26
N ALA A 198 -5.40 10.07 -2.69
CA ALA A 198 -6.32 9.37 -1.79
C ALA A 198 -5.57 8.34 -0.93
N ALA A 199 -4.71 7.53 -1.54
CA ALA A 199 -3.89 6.56 -0.81
C ALA A 199 -2.94 7.24 0.19
N ALA A 200 -2.23 8.28 -0.23
CA ALA A 200 -1.35 9.04 0.66
C ALA A 200 -2.12 9.70 1.82
N TYR A 201 -3.34 10.18 1.57
CA TYR A 201 -4.18 10.77 2.61
C TYR A 201 -4.63 9.74 3.65
N VAL A 202 -5.00 8.51 3.25
CA VAL A 202 -5.29 7.40 4.18
C VAL A 202 -4.09 7.10 5.08
N TRP A 203 -2.89 7.01 4.52
CA TRP A 203 -1.67 6.81 5.28
C TRP A 203 -1.38 7.99 6.23
N ALA A 204 -1.51 9.22 5.74
CA ALA A 204 -1.30 10.42 6.53
C ALA A 204 -2.25 10.46 7.73
N LYS A 205 -3.53 10.18 7.55
CA LYS A 205 -4.53 10.10 8.63
C LYS A 205 -4.18 9.05 9.69
N PHE A 206 -3.58 7.95 9.29
CA PHE A 206 -3.18 6.88 10.22
C PHE A 206 -1.94 7.23 11.03
N PHE A 207 -0.94 7.85 10.41
CA PHE A 207 0.39 8.03 11.01
C PHE A 207 0.70 9.45 11.48
N SER A 208 0.14 10.47 10.84
CA SER A 208 0.53 11.86 11.02
C SER A 208 -0.44 12.65 11.89
N LYS A 209 0.11 13.68 12.55
CA LYS A 209 -0.66 14.73 13.21
C LYS A 209 -0.57 16.07 12.46
N ASP A 210 0.25 16.13 11.43
CA ASP A 210 0.53 17.33 10.63
C ASP A 210 0.14 17.09 9.17
N ILE A 211 -1.17 17.21 8.89
CA ILE A 211 -1.72 17.09 7.53
C ILE A 211 -1.64 18.44 6.84
N THR A 212 -0.97 18.47 5.69
CA THR A 212 -0.77 19.69 4.87
C THR A 212 -1.97 19.93 3.93
N ASP A 213 -1.98 21.13 3.32
CA ASP A 213 -2.92 21.50 2.25
C ASP A 213 -2.39 21.16 0.84
N PHE A 214 -1.53 20.14 0.74
CA PHE A 214 -0.97 19.73 -0.54
C PHE A 214 -2.06 19.32 -1.55
N VAL A 215 -1.92 19.84 -2.76
CA VAL A 215 -2.73 19.47 -3.94
C VAL A 215 -1.78 19.02 -5.05
N PRO A 216 -1.96 17.84 -5.64
CA PRO A 216 -1.15 17.40 -6.77
C PRO A 216 -1.26 18.36 -7.96
N ALA A 217 -0.18 18.47 -8.74
CA ALA A 217 -0.17 19.31 -9.93
C ALA A 217 -1.25 18.86 -10.93
N GLY A 218 -2.07 19.81 -11.36
CA GLY A 218 -3.18 19.55 -12.31
C GLY A 218 -4.46 19.00 -11.67
N ALA A 219 -4.47 18.68 -10.37
CA ALA A 219 -5.68 18.27 -9.68
C ALA A 219 -6.58 19.48 -9.33
N ASP A 220 -7.90 19.26 -9.37
CA ASP A 220 -8.88 20.25 -8.90
C ASP A 220 -8.91 20.26 -7.36
N PRO A 221 -8.62 21.41 -6.70
CA PRO A 221 -8.68 21.53 -5.26
C PRO A 221 -10.04 21.15 -4.64
N ALA A 222 -11.14 21.43 -5.33
CA ALA A 222 -12.48 21.07 -4.85
C ALA A 222 -12.65 19.54 -4.78
N ARG A 223 -12.11 18.84 -5.77
CA ARG A 223 -12.10 17.38 -5.79
C ARG A 223 -11.20 16.78 -4.72
N ILE A 224 -10.07 17.39 -4.45
CA ILE A 224 -9.19 17.00 -3.34
C ILE A 224 -9.91 17.16 -2.00
N ALA A 225 -10.64 18.27 -1.79
CA ALA A 225 -11.44 18.47 -0.59
C ALA A 225 -12.55 17.41 -0.44
N GLU A 226 -13.20 17.02 -1.53
CA GLU A 226 -14.19 15.93 -1.55
C GLU A 226 -13.56 14.59 -1.15
N ILE A 227 -12.40 14.25 -1.71
CA ILE A 227 -11.67 13.02 -1.36
C ILE A 227 -11.35 12.99 0.14
N ARG A 228 -10.86 14.10 0.70
CA ARG A 228 -10.62 14.21 2.15
C ARG A 228 -11.87 13.94 2.96
N ARG A 229 -12.98 14.64 2.63
CA ARG A 229 -14.25 14.48 3.32
C ARG A 229 -14.71 13.02 3.32
N VAL A 230 -14.71 12.35 2.17
CA VAL A 230 -15.13 10.94 2.06
C VAL A 230 -14.24 10.03 2.93
N ILE A 231 -12.92 10.23 2.91
CA ILE A 231 -12.00 9.41 3.72
C ILE A 231 -12.18 9.72 5.22
N ASP A 232 -12.41 10.96 5.59
CA ASP A 232 -12.66 11.34 6.99
C ASP A 232 -13.94 10.72 7.57
N GLU A 233 -14.93 10.47 6.74
CA GLU A 233 -16.21 9.82 7.11
C GLU A 233 -16.10 8.28 7.24
N LEU A 234 -15.00 7.67 6.81
CA LEU A 234 -14.77 6.21 6.87
C LEU A 234 -14.30 5.69 8.24
N GLN A 235 -13.98 6.57 9.17
CA GLN A 235 -13.42 6.24 10.49
C GLN A 235 -14.48 6.05 11.59
#